data_30e785ecb2356c17c9ecaccaa8605929
#
_entry.id   30e785ecb2356c17c9ecaccaa8605929
#
_cell.length_a   1.000
_cell.length_b   1.000
_cell.length_c   1.000
_cell.angle_alpha   90.00
_cell.angle_beta   90.00
_cell.angle_gamma   90.00
#
_symmetry.space_group_name_H-M   'P 1'
#
loop_
_entity.id
_entity.type
_entity.pdbx_description
1 polymer ?
#
loop_
_entity_poly.entity_id
_entity_poly.type
_entity_poly.pdbx_seq_one_letter_code
_entity_poly.pdbx_strand_id
1 'polypeptide(L)'
;MLILLGLAGYAAGGHAGDPREGRRKAIQCQTCHGLDGLSKIPEAPNLAGQPETYLRKALTDYKTGARKNEMMSVVAPSLSEADIDNLASYYSSIQIEVTPP
;
A
#
# COMPACT_ATOMS: atom_id res chain seq x y z
N MET A 1 -37.92 -19.94 26.41
CA MET A 1 -37.80 -18.73 25.60
C MET A 1 -36.36 -18.50 25.26
N LEU A 2 -36.00 -18.81 24.06
CA LEU A 2 -34.62 -18.71 23.61
C LEU A 2 -34.36 -17.30 23.11
N ILE A 3 -33.48 -16.59 23.79
CA ILE A 3 -32.97 -15.34 23.29
C ILE A 3 -31.76 -15.65 22.42
N LEU A 4 -31.96 -15.63 21.14
CA LEU A 4 -30.87 -15.61 20.20
C LEU A 4 -30.25 -14.23 20.23
N LEU A 5 -29.20 -14.11 21.00
CA LEU A 5 -28.24 -13.01 20.78
C LEU A 5 -27.56 -13.26 19.46
N GLY A 6 -28.08 -12.61 18.45
CA GLY A 6 -27.36 -12.51 17.19
C GLY A 6 -26.02 -11.87 17.45
N LEU A 7 -24.97 -12.65 17.36
CA LEU A 7 -23.64 -12.12 17.21
C LEU A 7 -23.66 -11.32 15.92
N ALA A 8 -23.71 -10.02 16.08
CA ALA A 8 -23.39 -9.13 14.99
C ALA A 8 -21.97 -9.47 14.56
N GLY A 9 -21.85 -10.08 13.38
CA GLY A 9 -20.57 -10.29 12.79
C GLY A 9 -19.90 -8.95 12.58
N TYR A 10 -18.83 -8.75 13.25
CA TYR A 10 -17.98 -7.62 12.98
C TYR A 10 -17.34 -7.82 11.64
N ALA A 11 -17.73 -7.04 10.67
CA ALA A 11 -16.74 -6.66 9.70
C ALA A 11 -15.64 -5.95 10.51
N ALA A 12 -14.51 -6.57 10.66
CA ALA A 12 -13.36 -5.87 11.19
C ALA A 12 -13.23 -4.60 10.35
N GLY A 13 -13.53 -3.46 10.94
CA GLY A 13 -13.31 -2.18 10.31
C GLY A 13 -11.82 -2.05 10.07
N GLY A 14 -11.40 -1.93 8.86
CA GLY A 14 -10.01 -1.87 8.50
C GLY A 14 -9.72 -2.98 7.51
N HIS A 15 -10.04 -2.70 6.30
CA HIS A 15 -9.62 -3.57 5.24
C HIS A 15 -8.14 -3.39 5.03
N ALA A 16 -7.39 -4.34 5.56
CA ALA A 16 -6.15 -4.66 4.91
C ALA A 16 -6.49 -4.95 3.46
N GLY A 17 -5.81 -4.34 2.55
CA GLY A 17 -5.92 -4.68 1.15
C GLY A 17 -5.51 -6.13 0.89
N ASP A 18 -5.73 -6.59 -0.32
CA ASP A 18 -5.26 -7.89 -0.77
C ASP A 18 -3.83 -7.77 -1.29
N PRO A 19 -2.84 -8.39 -0.64
CA PRO A 19 -1.45 -8.32 -1.09
C PRO A 19 -1.23 -8.97 -2.46
N ARG A 20 -2.04 -9.95 -2.85
CA ARG A 20 -1.95 -10.57 -4.19
C ARG A 20 -2.37 -9.60 -5.28
N GLU A 21 -3.47 -8.91 -5.06
CA GLU A 21 -3.93 -7.86 -5.99
C GLU A 21 -2.95 -6.69 -5.99
N GLY A 22 -2.40 -6.36 -4.82
CA GLY A 22 -1.35 -5.35 -4.71
C GLY A 22 -0.12 -5.70 -5.53
N ARG A 23 0.31 -6.96 -5.50
CA ARG A 23 1.43 -7.42 -6.32
C ARG A 23 1.15 -7.26 -7.82
N ARG A 24 -0.05 -7.57 -8.26
CA ARG A 24 -0.45 -7.37 -9.67
C ARG A 24 -0.41 -5.90 -10.05
N LYS A 25 -0.94 -5.06 -9.19
CA LYS A 25 -0.94 -3.60 -9.41
C LYS A 25 0.46 -3.02 -9.38
N ALA A 26 1.34 -3.56 -8.54
CA ALA A 26 2.73 -3.13 -8.37
C ALA A 26 3.60 -3.29 -9.63
N ILE A 27 3.14 -4.03 -10.62
CA ILE A 27 3.78 -4.09 -11.94
C ILE A 27 3.94 -2.68 -12.53
N GLN A 28 3.02 -1.78 -12.26
CA GLN A 28 3.09 -0.39 -12.69
C GLN A 28 4.12 0.43 -11.91
N CYS A 29 4.55 -0.06 -10.76
CA CYS A 29 5.45 0.63 -9.85
C CYS A 29 6.90 0.11 -9.95
N GLN A 30 7.08 -1.04 -10.60
CA GLN A 30 8.33 -1.80 -10.52
C GLN A 30 9.52 -1.11 -11.17
N THR A 31 9.31 -0.29 -12.19
CA THR A 31 10.42 0.37 -12.89
C THR A 31 11.22 1.27 -11.94
N CYS A 32 10.55 1.94 -11.03
CA CYS A 32 11.16 2.87 -10.07
C CYS A 32 11.34 2.24 -8.69
N HIS A 33 10.32 1.55 -8.19
CA HIS A 33 10.29 1.05 -6.81
C HIS A 33 10.67 -0.43 -6.67
N GLY A 34 10.78 -1.15 -7.78
CA GLY A 34 10.96 -2.59 -7.77
C GLY A 34 9.71 -3.36 -7.37
N LEU A 35 9.55 -4.56 -7.92
CA LEU A 35 8.53 -5.48 -7.46
C LEU A 35 8.88 -6.04 -6.07
N ASP A 36 10.18 -6.10 -5.77
CA ASP A 36 10.70 -6.42 -4.44
C ASP A 36 10.62 -5.26 -3.44
N GLY A 37 10.17 -4.09 -3.88
CA GLY A 37 10.09 -2.89 -3.05
C GLY A 37 11.41 -2.21 -2.78
N LEU A 38 12.48 -2.59 -3.50
CA LEU A 38 13.76 -1.93 -3.43
C LEU A 38 13.92 -0.98 -4.61
N SER A 39 14.28 0.26 -4.33
CA SER A 39 14.42 1.31 -5.33
C SER A 39 15.33 0.88 -6.48
N LYS A 40 14.91 1.20 -7.70
CA LYS A 40 15.68 0.97 -8.93
C LYS A 40 16.24 2.26 -9.52
N ILE A 41 15.84 3.39 -8.98
CA ILE A 41 16.33 4.72 -9.39
C ILE A 41 16.59 5.59 -8.16
N PRO A 42 17.52 6.54 -8.21
CA PRO A 42 17.85 7.37 -7.04
C PRO A 42 16.68 8.19 -6.49
N GLU A 43 15.74 8.58 -7.36
CA GLU A 43 14.61 9.46 -7.00
C GLU A 43 13.46 8.73 -6.32
N ALA A 44 13.45 7.41 -6.36
CA ALA A 44 12.37 6.61 -5.76
C ALA A 44 12.83 5.99 -4.45
N PRO A 45 12.00 6.04 -3.39
CA PRO A 45 12.31 5.37 -2.14
C PRO A 45 12.05 3.87 -2.21
N ASN A 46 12.68 3.12 -1.29
CA ASN A 46 12.30 1.76 -1.01
C ASN A 46 10.90 1.72 -0.40
N LEU A 47 10.09 0.79 -0.82
CA LEU A 47 8.74 0.57 -0.29
C LEU A 47 8.63 -0.70 0.54
N ALA A 48 9.58 -1.62 0.39
CA ALA A 48 9.57 -2.90 1.10
C ALA A 48 9.51 -2.69 2.61
N GLY A 49 8.55 -3.35 3.26
CA GLY A 49 8.45 -3.38 4.71
C GLY A 49 8.02 -2.07 5.37
N GLN A 50 7.65 -1.07 4.61
CA GLN A 50 7.13 0.16 5.18
C GLN A 50 5.75 -0.07 5.83
N PRO A 51 5.38 0.69 6.89
CA PRO A 51 4.08 0.54 7.52
C PRO A 51 2.94 0.71 6.53
N GLU A 52 1.97 -0.19 6.59
CA GLU A 52 0.81 -0.18 5.69
C GLU A 52 0.04 1.14 5.75
N THR A 53 -0.19 1.65 6.95
CA THR A 53 -0.89 2.92 7.16
C THR A 53 -0.14 4.10 6.55
N TYR A 54 1.19 4.09 6.63
CA TYR A 54 2.02 5.11 6.00
C TYR A 54 1.92 5.06 4.48
N LEU A 55 2.03 3.88 3.89
CA LEU A 55 1.95 3.69 2.44
C LEU A 55 0.58 4.14 1.91
N ARG A 56 -0.50 3.78 2.62
CA ARG A 56 -1.85 4.19 2.25
C ARG A 56 -1.99 5.70 2.27
N LYS A 57 -1.51 6.33 3.34
CA LYS A 57 -1.54 7.78 3.46
C LYS A 57 -0.72 8.46 2.37
N ALA A 58 0.49 7.99 2.12
CA ALA A 58 1.36 8.58 1.11
C ALA A 58 0.73 8.52 -0.29
N LEU A 59 0.18 7.38 -0.68
CA LEU A 59 -0.50 7.23 -1.97
C LEU A 59 -1.75 8.10 -2.06
N THR A 60 -2.54 8.14 -1.02
CA THR A 60 -3.72 9.01 -0.95
C THR A 60 -3.34 10.48 -1.08
N ASP A 61 -2.30 10.90 -0.38
CA ASP A 61 -1.84 12.29 -0.41
C ASP A 61 -1.32 12.69 -1.80
N TYR A 62 -0.62 11.80 -2.49
CA TYR A 62 -0.23 12.04 -3.88
C TYR A 62 -1.44 12.08 -4.81
N LYS A 63 -2.42 11.23 -4.58
CA LYS A 63 -3.64 11.20 -5.38
C LYS A 63 -4.45 12.49 -5.25
N THR A 64 -4.57 13.02 -4.04
CA THR A 64 -5.38 14.21 -3.76
C THR A 64 -4.63 15.53 -3.99
N GLY A 65 -3.31 15.48 -4.12
CA GLY A 65 -2.46 16.65 -4.21
C GLY A 65 -2.03 17.22 -2.86
N ALA A 66 -2.36 16.56 -1.75
CA ALA A 66 -1.87 16.95 -0.43
C ALA A 66 -0.35 16.80 -0.29
N ARG A 67 0.22 15.86 -1.05
CA ARG A 67 1.65 15.69 -1.23
C ARG A 67 1.97 15.76 -2.73
N LYS A 68 3.07 16.42 -3.09
CA LYS A 68 3.43 16.64 -4.50
C LYS A 68 4.80 16.06 -4.79
N ASN A 69 4.89 15.41 -5.94
CA ASN A 69 6.12 14.91 -6.52
C ASN A 69 5.94 14.83 -8.03
N GLU A 70 6.98 15.12 -8.80
CA GLU A 70 6.87 15.14 -10.26
C GLU A 70 6.33 13.85 -10.85
N MET A 71 6.79 12.70 -10.34
CA MET A 71 6.38 11.38 -10.84
C MET A 71 5.12 10.87 -10.15
N MET A 72 5.12 10.87 -8.81
CA MET A 72 4.02 10.27 -8.06
C MET A 72 2.72 11.05 -8.21
N SER A 73 2.78 12.36 -8.41
CA SER A 73 1.58 13.16 -8.67
C SER A 73 0.93 12.86 -10.02
N VAL A 74 1.67 12.25 -10.94
CA VAL A 74 1.15 11.78 -12.23
C VAL A 74 0.57 10.36 -12.11
N VAL A 75 1.22 9.51 -11.32
CA VAL A 75 0.86 8.09 -11.19
C VAL A 75 -0.34 7.88 -10.26
N ALA A 76 -0.33 8.51 -9.09
CA ALA A 76 -1.30 8.23 -8.04
C ALA A 76 -2.75 8.60 -8.36
N PRO A 77 -3.07 9.65 -9.14
CA PRO A 77 -4.46 9.99 -9.43
C PRO A 77 -5.27 8.90 -10.13
N SER A 78 -4.62 8.01 -10.87
CA SER A 78 -5.30 6.90 -11.55
C SER A 78 -5.58 5.70 -10.64
N LEU A 79 -5.05 5.69 -9.42
CA LEU A 79 -5.27 4.61 -8.48
C LEU A 79 -6.64 4.74 -7.81
N SER A 80 -7.39 3.65 -7.73
CA SER A 80 -8.59 3.58 -6.91
C SER A 80 -8.22 3.45 -5.43
N GLU A 81 -9.19 3.64 -4.55
CA GLU A 81 -8.97 3.36 -3.11
C GLU A 81 -8.58 1.90 -2.88
N ALA A 82 -9.22 0.97 -3.61
CA ALA A 82 -8.86 -0.44 -3.54
C ALA A 82 -7.42 -0.70 -4.02
N ASP A 83 -6.98 -0.05 -5.09
CA ASP A 83 -5.60 -0.13 -5.55
C ASP A 83 -4.62 0.35 -4.47
N ILE A 84 -4.92 1.45 -3.82
CA ILE A 84 -4.09 2.02 -2.75
C ILE A 84 -4.01 1.05 -1.57
N ASP A 85 -5.14 0.50 -1.13
CA ASP A 85 -5.17 -0.47 -0.05
C ASP A 85 -4.39 -1.73 -0.39
N ASN A 86 -4.56 -2.23 -1.61
CA ASN A 86 -3.88 -3.44 -2.09
C ASN A 86 -2.37 -3.22 -2.22
N LEU A 87 -1.94 -2.09 -2.78
CA LEU A 87 -0.53 -1.75 -2.89
C LEU A 87 0.13 -1.59 -1.52
N ALA A 88 -0.54 -0.90 -0.61
CA ALA A 88 -0.06 -0.72 0.76
C ALA A 88 0.10 -2.07 1.47
N SER A 89 -0.88 -2.96 1.31
CA SER A 89 -0.82 -4.31 1.85
C SER A 89 0.32 -5.12 1.26
N TYR A 90 0.53 -5.04 -0.05
CA TYR A 90 1.61 -5.78 -0.71
C TYR A 90 2.99 -5.34 -0.24
N TYR A 91 3.31 -4.06 -0.37
CA TYR A 91 4.66 -3.58 -0.05
C TYR A 91 4.97 -3.67 1.45
N SER A 92 3.99 -3.45 2.31
CA SER A 92 4.19 -3.60 3.76
C SER A 92 4.45 -5.05 4.17
N SER A 93 3.94 -6.02 3.41
CA SER A 93 4.10 -7.44 3.69
C SER A 93 5.50 -7.99 3.36
N ILE A 94 6.27 -7.25 2.58
CA ILE A 94 7.62 -7.68 2.19
C ILE A 94 8.53 -7.59 3.40
N GLN A 95 9.15 -8.71 3.75
CA GLN A 95 10.07 -8.78 4.88
C GLN A 95 11.43 -8.22 4.50
N ILE A 96 11.99 -7.42 5.38
CA ILE A 96 13.32 -6.85 5.24
C ILE A 96 14.18 -7.26 6.42
N GLU A 97 15.48 -7.41 6.18
CA GLU A 97 16.47 -7.58 7.24
C GLU A 97 17.25 -6.28 7.39
N VAL A 98 17.51 -5.91 8.64
CA VAL A 98 18.31 -4.74 8.97
C VAL A 98 19.61 -5.20 9.60
N THR A 99 20.72 -4.80 8.98
CA THR A 99 22.05 -5.03 9.55
C THR A 99 22.51 -3.72 10.18
N PRO A 100 22.65 -3.66 11.51
CA PRO A 100 23.17 -2.45 12.17
C PRO A 100 24.58 -2.13 11.71
N PRO A 101 24.99 -0.86 11.71
CA PRO A 101 26.36 -0.47 11.39
C PRO A 101 27.37 -0.96 12.43
#